data_78ee45e6ffb33da2631b208783969897
#
_entry.id   78ee45e6ffb33da2631b208783969897
#
_cell.length_a   1.000
_cell.length_b   1.000
_cell.length_c   1.000
_cell.angle_alpha   90.00
_cell.angle_beta   90.00
_cell.angle_gamma   90.00
#
_symmetry.space_group_name_H-M   'P 1'
#
loop_
_entity.id
_entity.type
_entity.pdbx_description
1 polymer ?
#
loop_
_entity_poly.entity_id
_entity_poly.type
_entity_poly.pdbx_seq_one_letter_code
_entity_poly.pdbx_strand_id
1 'polypeptide(L)'
;MSTHKSSQALTSTSAILVINCGSSSVKFSLIDPKSGINLLSGLAECLATPQASIKIKYNINDNKNAQNETSPLSAPFDHQQALNTLVNRLKTLNLVENISAVGHRVVHGGEHYSKPTLINEEVKDTIEDLAKLAPLHNPANLIGINACQKAFPKLPQLAVFDT
;
A
#
# COMPACT_ATOMS: atom_id res chain seq x y z
N MET A 1 -3.95 -32.57 9.70
CA MET A 1 -3.74 -31.97 9.75
C MET A 1 -3.39 -30.97 9.93
N SER A 2 -3.43 -30.80 10.39
CA SER A 2 -3.29 -29.80 10.61
C SER A 2 -2.46 -29.14 10.46
N THR A 3 -1.99 -29.15 10.27
CA THR A 3 -1.19 -28.49 10.21
C THR A 3 -1.19 -27.48 9.82
N HIS A 4 -1.34 -27.44 9.61
CA HIS A 4 -1.37 -26.36 9.23
C HIS A 4 -1.59 -25.37 10.02
N LYS A 5 -1.57 -25.52 10.92
CA LYS A 5 -1.93 -24.65 11.77
C LYS A 5 -1.11 -23.60 12.01
N SER A 6 0.04 -23.76 12.02
CA SER A 6 0.93 -22.73 12.25
C SER A 6 0.66 -21.63 11.35
N SER A 7 0.42 -21.93 10.19
CA SER A 7 0.21 -20.87 9.32
C SER A 7 -1.07 -20.24 9.67
N GLN A 8 -1.67 -20.73 10.70
CA GLN A 8 -2.83 -20.18 10.98
C GLN A 8 -2.84 -18.88 11.49
N ALA A 9 -1.81 -18.46 12.08
CA ALA A 9 -1.70 -17.11 12.52
C ALA A 9 -1.89 -16.19 11.33
N LEU A 10 -1.39 -16.59 10.20
CA LEU A 10 -1.55 -15.77 9.03
C LEU A 10 -2.91 -15.89 8.44
N THR A 11 -3.57 -17.00 8.71
CA THR A 11 -4.84 -17.15 8.12
C THR A 11 -5.90 -16.39 8.84
N SER A 12 -5.59 -15.81 9.96
CA SER A 12 -6.57 -15.01 10.58
C SER A 12 -6.80 -13.77 9.73
N THR A 13 -6.05 -13.62 8.67
CA THR A 13 -6.49 -12.96 7.52
C THR A 13 -7.11 -11.64 7.62
N SER A 14 -6.55 -10.77 8.34
CA SER A 14 -7.08 -9.44 8.45
C SER A 14 -5.99 -8.43 8.27
N ALA A 15 -5.02 -8.74 7.45
CA ALA A 15 -3.92 -7.82 7.21
C ALA A 15 -4.41 -6.60 6.43
N ILE A 16 -3.88 -5.45 6.76
CA ILE A 16 -4.20 -4.20 6.09
C ILE A 16 -2.94 -3.75 5.36
N LEU A 17 -3.09 -3.46 4.08
CA LEU A 17 -1.99 -2.88 3.31
C LEU A 17 -2.11 -1.36 3.40
N VAL A 18 -1.10 -0.70 3.94
CA VAL A 18 -1.08 0.76 4.09
C VAL A 18 -0.14 1.35 3.05
N ILE A 19 -0.65 2.29 2.28
CA ILE A 19 0.08 2.93 1.19
C ILE A 19 0.23 4.42 1.47
N ASN A 20 1.43 4.92 1.26
CA ASN A 20 1.72 6.33 1.38
C ASN A 20 2.49 6.74 0.13
N CYS A 21 1.83 7.44 -0.79
CA CYS A 21 2.42 7.87 -2.04
C CYS A 21 2.93 9.29 -1.96
N GLY A 22 4.19 9.47 -2.31
CA GLY A 22 4.77 10.77 -2.55
C GLY A 22 4.88 11.01 -4.04
N SER A 23 5.40 12.17 -4.43
CA SER A 23 5.55 12.52 -5.85
C SER A 23 6.49 11.58 -6.58
N SER A 24 7.51 11.07 -5.92
CA SER A 24 8.50 10.18 -6.52
C SER A 24 8.74 8.91 -5.74
N SER A 25 7.81 8.56 -4.84
CA SER A 25 7.99 7.39 -4.00
C SER A 25 6.65 6.76 -3.61
N VAL A 26 6.71 5.48 -3.24
CA VAL A 26 5.58 4.78 -2.63
C VAL A 26 6.14 4.03 -1.42
N LYS A 27 5.63 4.34 -0.25
CA LYS A 27 5.99 3.63 0.96
C LYS A 27 4.81 2.72 1.32
N PHE A 28 5.08 1.51 1.73
CA PHE A 28 4.02 0.55 2.02
C PHE A 28 4.34 -0.31 3.22
N SER A 29 3.28 -0.78 3.88
CA SER A 29 3.39 -1.69 5.01
C SER A 29 2.18 -2.62 5.02
N LEU A 30 2.42 -3.89 5.28
CA LEU A 30 1.35 -4.86 5.48
C LEU A 30 1.31 -5.17 6.96
N ILE A 31 0.24 -4.81 7.62
CA ILE A 31 0.13 -4.85 9.06
C ILE A 31 -0.98 -5.79 9.51
N ASP A 32 -0.69 -6.59 10.53
CA ASP A 32 -1.71 -7.35 11.22
C ASP A 32 -2.31 -6.41 12.28
N PRO A 33 -3.56 -5.97 12.11
CA PRO A 33 -4.14 -5.01 13.04
C PRO A 33 -4.36 -5.54 14.45
N LYS A 34 -4.43 -6.85 14.62
CA LYS A 34 -4.63 -7.40 15.94
C LYS A 34 -3.36 -7.33 16.79
N SER A 35 -2.23 -7.64 16.20
CA SER A 35 -0.97 -7.64 16.92
C SER A 35 -0.14 -6.37 16.70
N GLY A 36 -0.45 -5.62 15.66
CA GLY A 36 0.36 -4.48 15.27
C GLY A 36 1.64 -4.87 14.55
N ILE A 37 1.83 -6.14 14.28
CA ILE A 37 3.06 -6.62 13.65
C ILE A 37 3.08 -6.26 12.17
N ASN A 38 4.23 -5.78 11.72
CA ASN A 38 4.49 -5.48 10.33
C ASN A 38 4.94 -6.77 9.66
N LEU A 39 4.12 -7.33 8.80
CA LEU A 39 4.45 -8.56 8.09
C LEU A 39 5.39 -8.29 6.91
N LEU A 40 5.24 -7.14 6.31
CA LEU A 40 6.03 -6.75 5.16
C LEU A 40 6.02 -5.23 5.09
N SER A 41 7.12 -4.64 4.68
CA SER A 41 7.18 -3.19 4.46
C SER A 41 8.17 -2.90 3.36
N GLY A 42 8.15 -1.70 2.86
CA GLY A 42 9.09 -1.31 1.83
C GLY A 42 8.90 0.07 1.30
N LEU A 43 9.71 0.35 0.30
CA LEU A 43 9.77 1.67 -0.31
C LEU A 43 10.18 1.54 -1.76
N ALA A 44 9.38 2.11 -2.64
CA ALA A 44 9.79 2.35 -4.01
C ALA A 44 10.20 3.80 -4.10
N GLU A 45 11.34 4.08 -4.71
CA GLU A 45 11.87 5.42 -4.78
C GLU A 45 12.46 5.74 -6.14
N CYS A 46 12.76 7.00 -6.35
CA CYS A 46 13.26 7.50 -7.63
C CYS A 46 12.30 7.23 -8.79
N LEU A 47 10.99 7.25 -8.51
CA LEU A 47 9.99 6.98 -9.52
C LEU A 47 10.01 8.03 -10.63
N ALA A 48 9.62 7.61 -11.81
CA ALA A 48 9.65 8.38 -13.04
C ALA A 48 11.10 8.63 -13.52
N THR A 49 12.04 7.83 -13.05
CA THR A 49 13.43 7.88 -13.54
C THR A 49 13.94 6.46 -13.78
N PRO A 50 14.97 6.31 -14.63
CA PRO A 50 15.56 4.99 -14.85
C PRO A 50 16.23 4.39 -13.62
N GLN A 51 16.44 5.19 -12.57
CA GLN A 51 17.01 4.70 -11.31
C GLN A 51 15.95 4.18 -10.34
N ALA A 52 14.70 4.12 -10.75
CA ALA A 52 13.62 3.66 -9.89
C ALA A 52 13.88 2.25 -9.40
N SER A 53 13.68 2.04 -8.10
CA SER A 53 13.87 0.73 -7.49
C SER A 53 12.86 0.53 -6.38
N ILE A 54 12.68 -0.72 -5.97
CA ILE A 54 11.81 -1.07 -4.88
C ILE A 54 12.58 -1.94 -3.88
N LYS A 55 12.44 -1.60 -2.61
CA LYS A 55 13.02 -2.37 -1.52
C LYS A 55 11.88 -2.98 -0.73
N ILE A 56 11.95 -4.27 -0.50
CA ILE A 56 10.91 -4.99 0.25
C ILE A 56 11.57 -5.75 1.39
N LYS A 57 11.01 -5.60 2.58
CA LYS A 57 11.48 -6.27 3.76
C LYS A 57 10.32 -7.07 4.35
N TYR A 58 10.52 -8.32 4.65
CA TYR A 58 9.46 -9.15 5.21
C TYR A 58 10.01 -10.21 6.16
N ASN A 59 9.15 -10.68 7.06
CA ASN A 59 9.49 -11.72 8.01
C ASN A 59 8.20 -12.47 8.31
N ILE A 60 7.92 -13.48 7.53
CA ILE A 60 6.64 -14.17 7.59
C ILE A 60 6.70 -15.60 8.14
N ASN A 61 7.89 -16.10 8.41
CA ASN A 61 8.02 -17.48 8.87
C ASN A 61 8.63 -17.59 10.26
N ASP A 62 8.40 -16.62 11.10
CA ASP A 62 8.97 -16.58 12.44
C ASP A 62 10.48 -16.75 12.45
N ASN A 63 11.12 -16.51 11.34
CA ASN A 63 12.54 -16.53 11.27
C ASN A 63 13.06 -15.34 12.02
N LYS A 64 14.14 -15.50 12.73
CA LYS A 64 14.76 -14.43 13.46
C LYS A 64 15.31 -13.36 12.51
N ASN A 65 15.54 -13.73 11.25
CA ASN A 65 16.10 -12.82 10.28
C ASN A 65 15.06 -12.38 9.27
N ALA A 66 14.84 -11.07 9.17
CA ALA A 66 13.99 -10.53 8.14
C ALA A 66 14.67 -10.67 6.79
N GLN A 67 13.88 -10.90 5.76
CA GLN A 67 14.39 -10.94 4.39
C GLN A 67 14.35 -9.53 3.83
N ASN A 68 15.39 -9.16 3.10
CA ASN A 68 15.46 -7.86 2.45
C ASN A 68 15.74 -8.08 0.97
N GLU A 69 14.97 -7.43 0.13
CA GLU A 69 15.12 -7.53 -1.31
C GLU A 69 15.13 -6.14 -1.91
N THR A 70 15.99 -5.92 -2.89
CA THR A 70 16.01 -4.68 -3.64
C THR A 70 16.07 -5.05 -5.10
N SER A 71 15.20 -4.46 -5.90
CA SER A 71 15.22 -4.70 -7.34
C SER A 71 14.89 -3.44 -8.12
N PRO A 72 15.42 -3.33 -9.33
CA PRO A 72 15.09 -2.20 -10.18
C PRO A 72 13.67 -2.33 -10.69
N LEU A 73 13.02 -1.21 -10.94
CA LEU A 73 11.71 -1.21 -11.57
C LEU A 73 11.87 -1.10 -13.09
N SER A 74 10.86 -1.55 -13.78
CA SER A 74 10.83 -1.49 -15.23
C SER A 74 10.15 -0.22 -15.72
N ALA A 75 10.42 0.17 -16.96
CA ALA A 75 9.73 1.29 -17.57
C ALA A 75 8.22 1.05 -17.53
N PRO A 76 7.41 2.05 -17.31
CA PRO A 76 7.72 3.48 -17.26
C PRO A 76 8.20 4.00 -15.90
N PHE A 77 8.59 3.17 -14.98
CA PHE A 77 9.18 3.53 -13.69
C PHE A 77 8.24 4.32 -12.78
N ASP A 78 6.95 4.18 -12.97
CA ASP A 78 5.96 5.01 -12.25
C ASP A 78 5.36 4.31 -11.03
N HIS A 79 4.41 4.98 -10.40
CA HIS A 79 3.72 4.45 -9.21
C HIS A 79 2.99 3.14 -9.53
N GLN A 80 2.36 3.05 -10.72
CA GLN A 80 1.65 1.84 -11.10
C GLN A 80 2.62 0.66 -11.21
N GLN A 81 3.81 0.89 -11.76
CA GLN A 81 4.81 -0.15 -11.89
C GLN A 81 5.28 -0.63 -10.51
N ALA A 82 5.48 0.33 -9.60
CA ALA A 82 5.88 -0.01 -8.23
C ALA A 82 4.81 -0.86 -7.55
N LEU A 83 3.55 -0.48 -7.69
CA LEU A 83 2.46 -1.22 -7.05
C LEU A 83 2.22 -2.58 -7.70
N ASN A 84 2.38 -2.68 -9.02
CA ASN A 84 2.29 -3.97 -9.70
C ASN A 84 3.38 -4.92 -9.22
N THR A 85 4.59 -4.40 -9.02
CA THR A 85 5.70 -5.20 -8.51
C THR A 85 5.40 -5.68 -7.08
N LEU A 86 4.87 -4.79 -6.24
CA LEU A 86 4.47 -5.16 -4.89
C LEU A 86 3.39 -6.25 -4.91
N VAL A 87 2.37 -6.11 -5.75
CA VAL A 87 1.28 -7.09 -5.84
C VAL A 87 1.83 -8.45 -6.27
N ASN A 88 2.71 -8.47 -7.26
CA ASN A 88 3.31 -9.71 -7.73
C ASN A 88 4.11 -10.36 -6.61
N ARG A 89 4.82 -9.58 -5.82
CA ARG A 89 5.59 -10.12 -4.71
C ARG A 89 4.69 -10.66 -3.61
N LEU A 90 3.59 -9.96 -3.32
CA LEU A 90 2.61 -10.44 -2.35
C LEU A 90 1.99 -11.77 -2.80
N LYS A 91 1.74 -11.92 -4.10
CA LYS A 91 1.22 -13.18 -4.64
C LYS A 91 2.23 -14.31 -4.46
N THR A 92 3.48 -14.04 -4.76
CA THR A 92 4.54 -15.03 -4.64
C THR A 92 4.72 -15.48 -3.18
N LEU A 93 4.54 -14.56 -2.24
CA LEU A 93 4.66 -14.86 -0.82
C LEU A 93 3.37 -15.41 -0.21
N ASN A 94 2.33 -15.58 -1.02
CA ASN A 94 1.02 -16.07 -0.59
C ASN A 94 0.36 -15.18 0.46
N LEU A 95 0.54 -13.87 0.32
CA LEU A 95 -0.01 -12.91 1.27
C LEU A 95 -1.27 -12.19 0.76
N VAL A 96 -1.55 -12.25 -0.53
CA VAL A 96 -2.67 -11.50 -1.11
C VAL A 96 -4.00 -11.86 -0.47
N GLU A 97 -4.23 -13.14 -0.23
CA GLU A 97 -5.50 -13.59 0.32
C GLU A 97 -5.71 -13.16 1.77
N ASN A 98 -4.64 -12.76 2.44
CA ASN A 98 -4.72 -12.30 3.81
C ASN A 98 -5.05 -10.82 3.92
N ILE A 99 -5.05 -10.11 2.79
CA ILE A 99 -5.30 -8.67 2.79
C ILE A 99 -6.80 -8.41 2.77
N SER A 100 -7.31 -7.70 3.76
CA SER A 100 -8.73 -7.41 3.84
C SER A 100 -9.09 -6.01 3.37
N ALA A 101 -8.14 -5.10 3.36
CA ALA A 101 -8.39 -3.72 2.93
C ALA A 101 -7.07 -3.02 2.60
N VAL A 102 -7.17 -1.95 1.83
CA VAL A 102 -6.02 -1.09 1.53
C VAL A 102 -6.30 0.27 2.14
N GLY A 103 -5.39 0.75 2.97
CA GLY A 103 -5.49 2.08 3.57
C GLY A 103 -4.51 3.03 2.88
N HIS A 104 -4.97 4.23 2.57
CA HIS A 104 -4.16 5.25 1.94
C HIS A 104 -4.00 6.43 2.89
N ARG A 105 -2.77 6.85 3.12
CA ARG A 105 -2.53 8.09 3.85
C ARG A 105 -2.70 9.23 2.87
N VAL A 106 -3.66 10.09 3.15
CA VAL A 106 -3.96 11.26 2.34
C VAL A 106 -3.59 12.48 3.15
N VAL A 107 -2.76 13.35 2.58
CA VAL A 107 -2.21 14.46 3.32
C VAL A 107 -3.29 15.41 3.81
N HIS A 108 -4.32 15.64 3.03
CA HIS A 108 -5.29 16.65 3.38
C HIS A 108 -6.70 16.27 2.95
N GLY A 109 -7.62 16.20 3.88
CA GLY A 109 -9.02 15.92 3.61
C GLY A 109 -9.92 17.14 3.70
N GLY A 110 -9.32 18.31 3.95
CA GLY A 110 -10.06 19.53 4.14
C GLY A 110 -10.92 19.47 5.38
N GLU A 111 -12.01 20.17 5.36
CA GLU A 111 -12.95 20.17 6.48
C GLU A 111 -13.92 19.00 6.40
N HIS A 112 -13.91 18.26 5.30
CA HIS A 112 -14.90 17.22 5.05
C HIS A 112 -14.55 15.89 5.69
N TYR A 113 -13.27 15.54 5.73
CA TYR A 113 -12.85 14.23 6.20
C TYR A 113 -11.76 14.34 7.25
N SER A 114 -12.07 13.90 8.45
CA SER A 114 -11.09 13.85 9.54
C SER A 114 -10.94 12.44 10.09
N LYS A 115 -11.77 11.51 9.65
CA LYS A 115 -11.74 10.12 10.10
C LYS A 115 -11.46 9.19 8.92
N PRO A 116 -10.99 7.97 9.18
CA PRO A 116 -10.83 7.00 8.10
C PRO A 116 -12.13 6.86 7.33
N THR A 117 -12.06 6.96 6.02
CA THR A 117 -13.24 7.03 5.17
C THR A 117 -13.10 6.06 4.00
N LEU A 118 -14.14 5.30 3.74
CA LEU A 118 -14.17 4.41 2.59
C LEU A 118 -14.14 5.24 1.31
N ILE A 119 -13.23 4.93 0.41
CA ILE A 119 -13.05 5.68 -0.81
C ILE A 119 -14.07 5.25 -1.86
N ASN A 120 -14.90 6.20 -2.25
CA ASN A 120 -15.84 6.07 -3.35
C ASN A 120 -15.58 7.22 -4.33
N GLU A 121 -16.38 7.37 -5.34
CA GLU A 121 -16.18 8.42 -6.33
C GLU A 121 -16.29 9.82 -5.73
N GLU A 122 -17.18 10.00 -4.76
CA GLU A 122 -17.33 11.29 -4.10
C GLU A 122 -16.08 11.66 -3.32
N VAL A 123 -15.50 10.70 -2.60
CA VAL A 123 -14.27 10.92 -1.84
C VAL A 123 -13.12 11.22 -2.79
N LYS A 124 -13.04 10.48 -3.91
CA LYS A 124 -11.98 10.73 -4.90
C LYS A 124 -12.12 12.14 -5.50
N ASP A 125 -13.34 12.57 -5.78
CA ASP A 125 -13.58 13.90 -6.34
C ASP A 125 -13.14 14.98 -5.34
N THR A 126 -13.41 14.76 -4.06
CA THR A 126 -12.98 15.70 -3.02
C THR A 126 -11.47 15.78 -2.94
N ILE A 127 -10.79 14.62 -2.98
CA ILE A 127 -9.32 14.58 -2.97
C ILE A 127 -8.77 15.31 -4.18
N GLU A 128 -9.39 15.11 -5.34
CA GLU A 128 -8.95 15.78 -6.56
C GLU A 128 -9.12 17.29 -6.46
N ASP A 129 -10.24 17.76 -5.91
CA ASP A 129 -10.47 19.18 -5.72
C ASP A 129 -9.43 19.78 -4.74
N LEU A 130 -9.14 19.07 -3.68
CA LEU A 130 -8.15 19.51 -2.71
C LEU A 130 -6.74 19.49 -3.29
N ALA A 131 -6.48 18.65 -4.28
CA ALA A 131 -5.18 18.63 -4.95
C ALA A 131 -4.87 19.94 -5.64
N LYS A 132 -5.89 20.68 -6.02
CA LYS A 132 -5.70 21.99 -6.63
C LYS A 132 -5.21 23.01 -5.60
N LEU A 133 -5.50 22.75 -4.32
CA LEU A 133 -5.05 23.62 -3.23
C LEU A 133 -3.72 23.16 -2.64
N ALA A 134 -3.41 21.88 -2.77
CA ALA A 134 -2.16 21.30 -2.26
C ALA A 134 -1.49 20.47 -3.35
N PRO A 135 -1.00 21.12 -4.41
CA PRO A 135 -0.54 20.40 -5.61
C PRO A 135 0.68 19.50 -5.43
N LEU A 136 1.40 19.63 -4.33
CA LEU A 136 2.59 18.80 -4.11
C LEU A 136 2.25 17.43 -3.51
N HIS A 137 1.09 17.31 -2.88
CA HIS A 137 0.79 16.11 -2.11
C HIS A 137 -0.41 15.31 -2.60
N ASN A 138 -1.55 15.95 -2.75
CA ASN A 138 -2.77 15.22 -3.08
C ASN A 138 -2.78 14.56 -4.47
N PRO A 139 -2.13 15.11 -5.50
CA PRO A 139 -2.06 14.40 -6.78
C PRO A 139 -1.38 13.04 -6.66
N ALA A 140 -0.31 12.94 -5.87
CA ALA A 140 0.38 11.68 -5.67
C ALA A 140 -0.52 10.68 -4.93
N ASN A 141 -1.27 11.16 -3.93
CA ASN A 141 -2.20 10.31 -3.21
C ASN A 141 -3.26 9.73 -4.15
N LEU A 142 -3.79 10.56 -5.05
CA LEU A 142 -4.81 10.12 -5.99
C LEU A 142 -4.25 9.09 -6.98
N ILE A 143 -3.02 9.28 -7.44
CA ILE A 143 -2.34 8.31 -8.29
C ILE A 143 -2.25 6.96 -7.57
N GLY A 144 -1.85 6.98 -6.30
CA GLY A 144 -1.75 5.77 -5.49
C GLY A 144 -3.08 5.07 -5.33
N ILE A 145 -4.14 5.83 -5.05
CA ILE A 145 -5.49 5.27 -4.91
C ILE A 145 -5.92 4.60 -6.21
N ASN A 146 -5.77 5.29 -7.33
CA ASN A 146 -6.15 4.74 -8.63
C ASN A 146 -5.37 3.49 -8.97
N ALA A 147 -4.08 3.50 -8.70
CA ALA A 147 -3.22 2.35 -8.97
C ALA A 147 -3.61 1.14 -8.09
N CYS A 148 -3.93 1.38 -6.82
CA CYS A 148 -4.35 0.30 -5.94
C CYS A 148 -5.74 -0.23 -6.29
N GLN A 149 -6.63 0.60 -6.77
CA GLN A 149 -7.94 0.15 -7.22
C GLN A 149 -7.81 -0.78 -8.42
N LYS A 150 -6.83 -0.54 -9.29
CA LYS A 150 -6.56 -1.45 -10.41
C LYS A 150 -5.91 -2.73 -9.94
N ALA A 151 -4.99 -2.63 -8.98
CA ALA A 151 -4.25 -3.79 -8.48
C ALA A 151 -5.12 -4.68 -7.59
N PHE A 152 -6.03 -4.09 -6.83
CA PHE A 152 -6.89 -4.80 -5.89
C PHE A 152 -8.35 -4.42 -6.11
N PRO A 153 -8.93 -4.81 -7.24
CA PRO A 153 -10.28 -4.36 -7.58
C PRO A 153 -11.39 -4.82 -6.65
N LYS A 154 -11.14 -5.86 -5.87
CA LYS A 154 -12.16 -6.41 -4.97
C LYS A 154 -12.01 -5.98 -3.52
N LEU A 155 -10.94 -5.27 -3.19
CA LEU A 155 -10.71 -4.87 -1.81
C LEU A 155 -11.22 -3.46 -1.54
N PRO A 156 -11.77 -3.23 -0.33
CA PRO A 156 -12.16 -1.87 0.04
C PRO A 156 -10.91 -1.01 0.19
N GLN A 157 -11.01 0.22 -0.24
CA GLN A 157 -9.95 1.21 -0.15
C GLN A 157 -10.39 2.28 0.84
N LEU A 158 -9.53 2.59 1.80
CA LEU A 158 -9.82 3.55 2.84
C LEU A 158 -8.85 4.71 2.76
N ALA A 159 -9.33 5.91 3.00
CA ALA A 159 -8.46 7.08 3.13
C ALA A 159 -8.30 7.41 4.61
N VAL A 160 -7.07 7.65 5.02
CA VAL A 160 -6.74 8.07 6.38
C VAL A 160 -6.08 9.44 6.23
N PHE A 161 -6.76 10.46 6.73
CA PHE A 161 -6.33 11.83 6.51
C PHE A 161 -5.40 12.34 7.61
N ASP A 162 -4.32 12.98 7.17
CA ASP A 162 -3.39 13.64 8.08
C ASP A 162 -3.86 15.08 8.19
N THR A 163 -4.58 15.42 9.20
CA THR A 163 -5.09 16.80 9.36
C THR A 163 -4.39 17.53 10.47
#